data_cd7401ae212bed62bbc8b3e4c9e32a83
#
_entry.id   cd7401ae212bed62bbc8b3e4c9e32a83
#
_cell.length_a   1.000
_cell.length_b   1.000
_cell.length_c   1.000
_cell.angle_alpha   90.00
_cell.angle_beta   90.00
_cell.angle_gamma   90.00
#
_symmetry.space_group_name_H-M   'P 1'
#
loop_
_entity.id
_entity.type
_entity.pdbx_description
1 polymer ?
#
loop_
_entity_poly.entity_id
_entity_poly.type
_entity_poly.pdbx_seq_one_letter_code
_entity_poly.pdbx_strand_id
1 'polypeptide(L)'
;MTNKPLLQIALDSLNLEQARETANKVASFVDIIEVGTILAFAEGMKAVETIRKEHPNHTVVCDLKTTDGGAILAKMAFTAGADWLTVSAAAHIATIEACKKVADEFGREIQIEIYGNWTYEDAKAWVDLGITQAIYHRSRDAELAGRGWEEEDLVKMRTLSDLGLELSITGGIVPEDIHLFKGIKAKAFIAGRALAKENGEQTAQAIREQIDLYW
;
A
#
# COMPACT_ATOMS: atom_id res chain seq x y z
N MET A 1 -13.20 17.31 7.88
CA MET A 1 -13.86 16.08 7.37
C MET A 1 -12.73 15.12 7.04
N THR A 2 -12.64 13.97 7.70
CA THR A 2 -11.70 12.92 7.33
C THR A 2 -12.10 12.42 5.96
N ASN A 3 -11.17 12.42 4.99
CA ASN A 3 -11.44 11.80 3.71
C ASN A 3 -11.75 10.31 3.93
N LYS A 4 -12.77 9.82 3.23
CA LYS A 4 -13.14 8.40 3.26
C LYS A 4 -11.98 7.56 2.74
N PRO A 5 -11.54 6.51 3.45
CA PRO A 5 -10.47 5.64 3.01
C PRO A 5 -10.76 4.96 1.67
N LEU A 6 -9.72 4.78 0.88
CA LEU A 6 -9.76 4.05 -0.37
C LEU A 6 -9.67 2.53 -0.13
N LEU A 7 -10.07 1.74 -1.12
CA LEU A 7 -9.85 0.29 -1.12
C LEU A 7 -8.81 -0.07 -2.18
N GLN A 8 -7.82 -0.87 -1.78
CA GLN A 8 -6.70 -1.28 -2.61
C GLN A 8 -6.64 -2.81 -2.71
N ILE A 9 -6.45 -3.31 -3.93
CA ILE A 9 -6.05 -4.70 -4.17
C ILE A 9 -4.53 -4.81 -4.31
N ALA A 10 -3.90 -5.75 -3.59
CA ALA A 10 -2.51 -6.12 -3.80
C ALA A 10 -2.42 -7.42 -4.60
N LEU A 11 -1.78 -7.34 -5.78
CA LEU A 11 -1.60 -8.45 -6.70
C LEU A 11 -0.27 -9.16 -6.45
N ASP A 12 -0.31 -10.28 -5.75
CA ASP A 12 0.85 -11.08 -5.32
C ASP A 12 0.95 -12.43 -6.05
N SER A 13 0.50 -12.52 -7.29
CA SER A 13 0.65 -13.73 -8.10
C SER A 13 2.05 -13.83 -8.72
N LEU A 14 2.44 -15.07 -9.08
CA LEU A 14 3.73 -15.34 -9.73
C LEU A 14 3.72 -15.11 -11.24
N ASN A 15 2.58 -14.83 -11.83
CA ASN A 15 2.47 -14.51 -13.26
C ASN A 15 1.46 -13.41 -13.53
N LEU A 16 1.72 -12.70 -14.62
CA LEU A 16 0.97 -11.52 -15.01
C LEU A 16 -0.48 -11.84 -15.42
N GLU A 17 -0.73 -12.98 -16.06
CA GLU A 17 -2.09 -13.32 -16.50
C GLU A 17 -3.04 -13.50 -15.33
N GLN A 18 -2.63 -14.24 -14.31
CA GLN A 18 -3.42 -14.40 -13.08
C GLN A 18 -3.63 -13.06 -12.36
N ALA A 19 -2.61 -12.18 -12.36
CA ALA A 19 -2.74 -10.84 -11.80
C ALA A 19 -3.79 -10.00 -12.53
N ARG A 20 -3.79 -10.04 -13.86
CA ARG A 20 -4.76 -9.35 -14.72
C ARG A 20 -6.19 -9.85 -14.50
N GLU A 21 -6.38 -11.18 -14.46
CA GLU A 21 -7.69 -11.79 -14.17
C GLU A 21 -8.22 -11.31 -12.81
N THR A 22 -7.36 -11.31 -11.78
CA THR A 22 -7.73 -10.84 -10.44
C THR A 22 -8.06 -9.35 -10.45
N ALA A 23 -7.23 -8.51 -11.07
CA ALA A 23 -7.46 -7.08 -11.17
C ALA A 23 -8.79 -6.78 -11.87
N ASN A 24 -9.02 -7.38 -13.05
CA ASN A 24 -10.25 -7.20 -13.84
C ASN A 24 -11.50 -7.57 -13.05
N LYS A 25 -11.43 -8.65 -12.26
CA LYS A 25 -12.55 -9.13 -11.46
C LYS A 25 -13.00 -8.12 -10.41
N VAL A 26 -12.06 -7.44 -9.73
CA VAL A 26 -12.37 -6.54 -8.61
C VAL A 26 -12.27 -5.06 -8.93
N ALA A 27 -11.86 -4.68 -10.16
CA ALA A 27 -11.58 -3.29 -10.54
C ALA A 27 -12.73 -2.31 -10.24
N SER A 28 -13.98 -2.74 -10.40
CA SER A 28 -15.15 -1.87 -10.14
C SER A 28 -15.39 -1.59 -8.65
N PHE A 29 -14.71 -2.31 -7.75
CA PHE A 29 -14.88 -2.18 -6.30
C PHE A 29 -13.69 -1.50 -5.62
N VAL A 30 -12.55 -1.38 -6.30
CA VAL A 30 -11.31 -0.82 -5.73
C VAL A 30 -10.95 0.51 -6.40
N ASP A 31 -10.22 1.35 -5.68
CA ASP A 31 -9.70 2.63 -6.19
C ASP A 31 -8.25 2.50 -6.63
N ILE A 32 -7.54 1.53 -6.04
CA ILE A 32 -6.10 1.37 -6.17
C ILE A 32 -5.78 -0.08 -6.54
N ILE A 33 -4.91 -0.25 -7.54
CA ILE A 33 -4.38 -1.55 -7.95
C ILE A 33 -2.88 -1.55 -7.73
N GLU A 34 -2.41 -2.46 -6.89
CA GLU A 34 -1.00 -2.60 -6.55
C GLU A 34 -0.39 -3.79 -7.27
N VAL A 35 0.70 -3.54 -7.97
CA VAL A 35 1.63 -4.58 -8.41
C VAL A 35 2.48 -4.94 -7.19
N GLY A 36 2.07 -6.00 -6.49
CA GLY A 36 2.70 -6.44 -5.25
C GLY A 36 4.13 -6.92 -5.45
N THR A 37 4.90 -6.99 -4.37
CA THR A 37 6.34 -7.33 -4.41
C THR A 37 6.60 -8.63 -5.17
N ILE A 38 5.79 -9.67 -4.94
CA ILE A 38 5.96 -10.99 -5.57
C ILE A 38 5.81 -10.86 -7.09
N LEU A 39 4.78 -10.18 -7.55
CA LEU A 39 4.53 -9.95 -8.98
C LEU A 39 5.61 -9.08 -9.62
N ALA A 40 6.04 -8.03 -8.92
CA ALA A 40 7.11 -7.15 -9.40
C ALA A 40 8.44 -7.89 -9.57
N PHE A 41 8.77 -8.82 -8.67
CA PHE A 41 9.95 -9.67 -8.81
C PHE A 41 9.81 -10.72 -9.93
N ALA A 42 8.62 -11.26 -10.12
CA ALA A 42 8.39 -12.28 -11.13
C ALA A 42 8.36 -11.71 -12.57
N GLU A 43 7.73 -10.55 -12.77
CA GLU A 43 7.41 -10.00 -14.10
C GLU A 43 8.07 -8.64 -14.39
N GLY A 44 8.71 -8.04 -13.39
CA GLY A 44 9.37 -6.74 -13.52
C GLY A 44 8.40 -5.59 -13.82
N MET A 45 8.92 -4.52 -14.39
CA MET A 45 8.13 -3.32 -14.71
C MET A 45 7.06 -3.56 -15.78
N LYS A 46 7.16 -4.64 -16.55
CA LYS A 46 6.11 -5.05 -17.49
C LYS A 46 4.75 -5.26 -16.79
N ALA A 47 4.76 -5.73 -15.53
CA ALA A 47 3.53 -5.85 -14.76
C ALA A 47 2.90 -4.47 -14.52
N VAL A 48 3.69 -3.47 -14.12
CA VAL A 48 3.22 -2.09 -13.88
C VAL A 48 2.67 -1.48 -15.17
N GLU A 49 3.40 -1.59 -16.29
CA GLU A 49 2.98 -1.08 -17.60
C GLU A 49 1.65 -1.69 -18.04
N THR A 50 1.49 -3.00 -17.82
CA THR A 50 0.27 -3.73 -18.23
C THR A 50 -0.92 -3.30 -17.38
N ILE A 51 -0.77 -3.27 -16.05
CA ILE A 51 -1.85 -2.84 -15.13
C ILE A 51 -2.23 -1.39 -15.41
N ARG A 52 -1.27 -0.47 -15.59
CA ARG A 52 -1.55 0.92 -15.96
C ARG A 52 -2.35 1.03 -17.26
N LYS A 53 -1.96 0.26 -18.28
CA LYS A 53 -2.64 0.28 -19.59
C LYS A 53 -4.08 -0.23 -19.50
N GLU A 54 -4.33 -1.28 -18.73
CA GLU A 54 -5.66 -1.90 -18.60
C GLU A 54 -6.57 -1.14 -17.62
N HIS A 55 -5.98 -0.46 -16.65
CA HIS A 55 -6.70 0.29 -15.61
C HIS A 55 -6.26 1.76 -15.56
N PRO A 56 -6.46 2.55 -16.62
CA PRO A 56 -5.91 3.91 -16.74
C PRO A 56 -6.45 4.90 -15.69
N ASN A 57 -7.62 4.63 -15.15
CA ASN A 57 -8.31 5.52 -14.19
C ASN A 57 -8.06 5.15 -12.72
N HIS A 58 -7.39 4.02 -12.44
CA HIS A 58 -7.03 3.63 -11.09
C HIS A 58 -5.69 4.23 -10.67
N THR A 59 -5.51 4.45 -9.39
CA THR A 59 -4.17 4.64 -8.83
C THR A 59 -3.40 3.32 -8.93
N VAL A 60 -2.20 3.35 -9.50
CA VAL A 60 -1.34 2.17 -9.60
C VAL A 60 -0.15 2.29 -8.65
N VAL A 61 0.01 1.31 -7.79
CA VAL A 61 1.13 1.21 -6.85
C VAL A 61 2.13 0.18 -7.35
N CYS A 62 3.42 0.53 -7.32
CA CYS A 62 4.52 -0.41 -7.54
C CYS A 62 5.17 -0.74 -6.19
N ASP A 63 4.93 -1.96 -5.70
CA ASP A 63 5.41 -2.39 -4.38
C ASP A 63 6.78 -3.06 -4.48
N LEU A 64 7.85 -2.24 -4.50
CA LEU A 64 9.24 -2.72 -4.54
C LEU A 64 9.87 -2.87 -3.16
N LYS A 65 9.25 -2.35 -2.10
CA LYS A 65 9.87 -2.28 -0.77
C LYS A 65 11.31 -1.78 -0.85
N THR A 66 11.50 -0.70 -1.61
CA THR A 66 12.83 -0.18 -1.98
C THR A 66 13.68 0.02 -0.73
N THR A 67 14.83 -0.64 -0.67
CA THR A 67 15.77 -0.56 0.46
C THR A 67 17.09 0.11 0.09
N ASP A 68 17.44 0.12 -1.20
CA ASP A 68 18.64 0.75 -1.77
C ASP A 68 18.43 1.03 -3.26
N GLY A 69 19.33 1.80 -3.89
CA GLY A 69 19.20 2.18 -5.29
C GLY A 69 18.00 3.05 -5.60
N GLY A 70 17.53 3.83 -4.62
CA GLY A 70 16.24 4.52 -4.59
C GLY A 70 15.91 5.31 -5.85
N ALA A 71 16.82 6.17 -6.32
CA ALA A 71 16.57 6.98 -7.52
C ALA A 71 16.35 6.14 -8.80
N ILE A 72 17.09 5.03 -8.94
CA ILE A 72 16.99 4.16 -10.13
C ILE A 72 15.66 3.42 -10.10
N LEU A 73 15.31 2.79 -8.97
CA LEU A 73 14.08 2.02 -8.83
C LEU A 73 12.84 2.92 -8.91
N ALA A 74 12.87 4.10 -8.30
CA ALA A 74 11.79 5.08 -8.41
C ALA A 74 11.57 5.51 -9.88
N LYS A 75 12.64 5.81 -10.60
CA LYS A 75 12.56 6.17 -12.01
C LYS A 75 11.99 5.03 -12.87
N MET A 76 12.38 3.78 -12.61
CA MET A 76 11.84 2.61 -13.31
C MET A 76 10.33 2.48 -13.07
N ALA A 77 9.89 2.54 -11.82
CA ALA A 77 8.48 2.39 -11.43
C ALA A 77 7.61 3.49 -12.05
N PHE A 78 8.01 4.77 -11.93
CA PHE A 78 7.22 5.88 -12.45
C PHE A 78 7.23 5.95 -13.97
N THR A 79 8.34 5.58 -14.63
CA THR A 79 8.37 5.46 -16.09
C THR A 79 7.42 4.36 -16.58
N ALA A 80 7.28 3.27 -15.85
CA ALA A 80 6.33 2.20 -16.15
C ALA A 80 4.86 2.59 -15.88
N GLY A 81 4.61 3.74 -15.25
CA GLY A 81 3.27 4.29 -15.04
C GLY A 81 2.71 4.11 -13.64
N ALA A 82 3.54 3.78 -12.65
CA ALA A 82 3.11 3.81 -11.24
C ALA A 82 2.78 5.25 -10.81
N ASP A 83 1.77 5.40 -9.96
CA ASP A 83 1.46 6.65 -9.27
C ASP A 83 2.19 6.71 -7.93
N TRP A 84 2.30 5.56 -7.24
CA TRP A 84 2.97 5.44 -5.95
C TRP A 84 4.00 4.31 -5.97
N LEU A 85 5.08 4.51 -5.21
CA LEU A 85 6.14 3.53 -5.00
C LEU A 85 6.29 3.25 -3.52
N THR A 86 6.44 1.99 -3.12
CA THR A 86 6.75 1.65 -1.73
C THR A 86 8.26 1.69 -1.47
N VAL A 87 8.61 2.27 -0.32
CA VAL A 87 9.98 2.33 0.20
C VAL A 87 9.97 1.75 1.61
N SER A 88 10.88 0.83 1.89
CA SER A 88 10.97 0.21 3.21
C SER A 88 11.31 1.22 4.31
N ALA A 89 10.63 1.15 5.44
CA ALA A 89 10.98 1.92 6.63
C ALA A 89 12.40 1.64 7.15
N ALA A 90 12.94 0.45 6.83
CA ALA A 90 14.32 0.06 7.18
C ALA A 90 15.38 0.59 6.20
N ALA A 91 14.97 1.27 5.11
CA ALA A 91 15.93 1.88 4.18
C ALA A 91 16.67 3.05 4.84
N HIS A 92 17.93 3.25 4.44
CA HIS A 92 18.67 4.43 4.88
C HIS A 92 17.93 5.71 4.43
N ILE A 93 17.93 6.75 5.27
CA ILE A 93 17.20 8.00 4.97
C ILE A 93 17.59 8.61 3.61
N ALA A 94 18.85 8.49 3.20
CA ALA A 94 19.30 8.96 1.88
C ALA A 94 18.64 8.19 0.71
N THR A 95 18.27 6.92 0.90
CA THR A 95 17.50 6.16 -0.10
C THR A 95 16.07 6.67 -0.20
N ILE A 96 15.45 6.94 0.94
CA ILE A 96 14.11 7.51 1.02
C ILE A 96 14.08 8.89 0.35
N GLU A 97 15.05 9.76 0.68
CA GLU A 97 15.21 11.08 0.06
C GLU A 97 15.40 10.99 -1.46
N ALA A 98 16.23 10.05 -1.93
CA ALA A 98 16.45 9.82 -3.34
C ALA A 98 15.17 9.37 -4.07
N CYS A 99 14.36 8.49 -3.48
CA CYS A 99 13.05 8.10 -4.02
C CYS A 99 12.09 9.30 -4.05
N LYS A 100 12.01 10.07 -2.96
CA LYS A 100 11.13 11.24 -2.85
C LYS A 100 11.47 12.28 -3.91
N LYS A 101 12.76 12.58 -4.11
CA LYS A 101 13.19 13.52 -5.14
C LYS A 101 12.72 13.11 -6.53
N VAL A 102 12.87 11.84 -6.89
CA VAL A 102 12.40 11.34 -8.20
C VAL A 102 10.88 11.37 -8.28
N ALA A 103 10.17 11.03 -7.20
CA ALA A 103 8.71 11.13 -7.14
C ALA A 103 8.25 12.58 -7.43
N ASP A 104 8.90 13.58 -6.82
CA ASP A 104 8.59 14.99 -7.05
C ASP A 104 8.84 15.42 -8.51
N GLU A 105 9.93 14.95 -9.13
CA GLU A 105 10.24 15.22 -10.54
C GLU A 105 9.15 14.65 -11.49
N PHE A 106 8.53 13.53 -11.13
CA PHE A 106 7.46 12.90 -11.89
C PHE A 106 6.05 13.39 -11.49
N GLY A 107 5.90 14.21 -10.46
CA GLY A 107 4.61 14.57 -9.87
C GLY A 107 3.89 13.37 -9.27
N ARG A 108 4.65 12.46 -8.64
CA ARG A 108 4.22 11.20 -8.05
C ARG A 108 4.54 11.16 -6.56
N GLU A 109 4.16 10.07 -5.88
CA GLU A 109 4.38 9.95 -4.44
C GLU A 109 5.08 8.64 -4.07
N ILE A 110 5.70 8.63 -2.88
CA ILE A 110 6.19 7.41 -2.24
C ILE A 110 5.40 7.13 -0.98
N GLN A 111 5.29 5.85 -0.64
CA GLN A 111 4.72 5.37 0.62
C GLN A 111 5.81 4.67 1.42
N ILE A 112 5.99 5.05 2.69
CA ILE A 112 6.90 4.32 3.58
C ILE A 112 6.18 3.08 4.09
N GLU A 113 6.69 1.91 3.75
CA GLU A 113 6.12 0.66 4.25
C GLU A 113 6.74 0.27 5.58
N ILE A 114 5.90 0.31 6.62
CA ILE A 114 6.29 0.18 8.02
C ILE A 114 6.07 -1.26 8.46
N TYR A 115 7.17 -1.96 8.67
CA TYR A 115 7.25 -3.28 9.31
C TYR A 115 8.64 -3.48 9.92
N GLY A 116 8.79 -4.44 10.83
CA GLY A 116 10.07 -4.68 11.49
C GLY A 116 10.49 -3.53 12.42
N ASN A 117 11.77 -3.18 12.40
CA ASN A 117 12.33 -2.17 13.28
C ASN A 117 12.25 -0.77 12.65
N TRP A 118 11.65 0.14 13.38
CA TRP A 118 11.57 1.58 13.08
C TRP A 118 11.31 2.35 14.38
N THR A 119 11.51 3.65 14.36
CA THR A 119 11.30 4.54 15.51
C THR A 119 10.38 5.71 15.12
N TYR A 120 9.83 6.40 16.12
CA TYR A 120 9.07 7.64 15.87
C TYR A 120 9.95 8.79 15.39
N GLU A 121 11.25 8.76 15.71
CA GLU A 121 12.25 9.67 15.16
C GLU A 121 12.42 9.47 13.65
N ASP A 122 12.43 8.22 13.18
CA ASP A 122 12.42 7.90 11.75
C ASP A 122 11.14 8.45 11.08
N ALA A 123 9.98 8.25 11.71
CA ALA A 123 8.71 8.75 11.18
C ALA A 123 8.68 10.28 11.08
N LYS A 124 9.25 11.00 12.05
CA LYS A 124 9.42 12.45 11.97
C LYS A 124 10.34 12.85 10.81
N ALA A 125 11.46 12.13 10.63
CA ALA A 125 12.37 12.41 9.52
C ALA A 125 11.69 12.20 8.16
N TRP A 126 10.79 11.22 8.01
CA TRP A 126 10.00 11.05 6.77
C TRP A 126 9.06 12.24 6.54
N VAL A 127 8.36 12.71 7.59
CA VAL A 127 7.48 13.89 7.50
C VAL A 127 8.27 15.14 7.15
N ASP A 128 9.47 15.32 7.73
CA ASP A 128 10.37 16.46 7.45
C ASP A 128 10.84 16.47 5.98
N LEU A 129 10.94 15.29 5.34
CA LEU A 129 11.19 15.16 3.90
C LEU A 129 9.95 15.44 3.03
N GLY A 130 8.81 15.79 3.63
CA GLY A 130 7.56 16.04 2.92
C GLY A 130 6.82 14.77 2.49
N ILE A 131 7.08 13.62 3.13
CA ILE A 131 6.33 12.39 2.90
C ILE A 131 5.04 12.46 3.72
N THR A 132 3.91 12.23 3.07
CA THR A 132 2.57 12.40 3.66
C THR A 132 1.86 11.09 3.93
N GLN A 133 2.36 9.97 3.41
CA GLN A 133 1.67 8.69 3.51
C GLN A 133 2.62 7.53 3.83
N ALA A 134 2.11 6.57 4.58
CA ALA A 134 2.82 5.35 4.93
C ALA A 134 1.87 4.15 4.90
N ILE A 135 2.44 2.95 4.82
CA ILE A 135 1.71 1.70 4.92
C ILE A 135 2.02 1.06 6.27
N TYR A 136 1.03 0.89 7.13
CA TYR A 136 1.18 0.09 8.34
C TYR A 136 0.92 -1.37 7.99
N HIS A 137 1.98 -2.15 7.98
CA HIS A 137 1.95 -3.52 7.49
C HIS A 137 2.13 -4.55 8.62
N ARG A 138 1.04 -5.24 8.99
CA ARG A 138 1.18 -6.50 9.74
C ARG A 138 1.73 -7.55 8.78
N SER A 139 3.02 -7.89 8.92
CA SER A 139 3.70 -8.73 7.95
C SER A 139 2.99 -10.08 7.73
N ARG A 140 3.03 -10.58 6.50
CA ARG A 140 2.42 -11.87 6.11
C ARG A 140 2.89 -13.02 7.01
N ASP A 141 4.17 -13.05 7.33
CA ASP A 141 4.75 -14.12 8.15
C ASP A 141 4.29 -14.01 9.61
N ALA A 142 4.12 -12.79 10.15
CA ALA A 142 3.54 -12.57 11.46
C ALA A 142 2.06 -13.00 11.52
N GLU A 143 1.27 -12.68 10.49
CA GLU A 143 -0.11 -13.14 10.35
C GLU A 143 -0.19 -14.67 10.31
N LEU A 144 0.65 -15.32 9.50
CA LEU A 144 0.73 -16.78 9.41
C LEU A 144 1.17 -17.42 10.74
N ALA A 145 1.95 -16.71 11.55
CA ALA A 145 2.31 -17.11 12.93
C ALA A 145 1.18 -16.84 13.95
N GLY A 146 0.00 -16.41 13.51
CA GLY A 146 -1.19 -16.23 14.35
C GLY A 146 -1.29 -14.88 15.04
N ARG A 147 -0.48 -13.86 14.66
CA ARG A 147 -0.61 -12.49 15.23
C ARG A 147 -1.83 -11.80 14.63
N GLY A 148 -2.77 -11.40 15.52
CA GLY A 148 -3.89 -10.52 15.20
C GLY A 148 -3.51 -9.04 15.24
N TRP A 149 -4.51 -8.15 15.11
CA TRP A 149 -4.39 -6.73 15.42
C TRP A 149 -4.46 -6.56 16.94
N GLU A 150 -3.47 -5.86 17.49
CA GLU A 150 -3.36 -5.62 18.94
C GLU A 150 -3.56 -4.12 19.23
N GLU A 151 -3.92 -3.76 20.47
CA GLU A 151 -4.07 -2.35 20.87
C GLU A 151 -2.76 -1.56 20.67
N GLU A 152 -1.61 -2.21 20.81
CA GLU A 152 -0.31 -1.60 20.53
C GLU A 152 -0.19 -1.13 19.08
N ASP A 153 -0.72 -1.90 18.10
CA ASP A 153 -0.74 -1.51 16.70
C ASP A 153 -1.61 -0.27 16.48
N LEU A 154 -2.78 -0.24 17.11
CA LEU A 154 -3.70 0.90 17.01
C LEU A 154 -3.10 2.17 17.62
N VAL A 155 -2.42 2.05 18.75
CA VAL A 155 -1.70 3.18 19.39
C VAL A 155 -0.60 3.70 18.47
N LYS A 156 0.20 2.81 17.86
CA LYS A 156 1.24 3.20 16.90
C LYS A 156 0.65 3.93 15.69
N MET A 157 -0.44 3.42 15.13
CA MET A 157 -1.10 4.04 13.98
C MET A 157 -1.68 5.43 14.33
N ARG A 158 -2.29 5.61 15.52
CA ARG A 158 -2.75 6.92 15.98
C ARG A 158 -1.58 7.90 16.11
N THR A 159 -0.48 7.47 16.72
CA THR A 159 0.73 8.31 16.86
C THR A 159 1.30 8.73 15.51
N LEU A 160 1.38 7.82 14.53
CA LEU A 160 1.81 8.14 13.16
C LEU A 160 0.85 9.12 12.47
N SER A 161 -0.46 8.96 12.68
CA SER A 161 -1.47 9.89 12.19
C SER A 161 -1.32 11.29 12.79
N ASP A 162 -0.99 11.38 14.09
CA ASP A 162 -0.76 12.65 14.80
C ASP A 162 0.52 13.34 14.33
N LEU A 163 1.52 12.57 13.89
CA LEU A 163 2.72 13.11 13.23
C LEU A 163 2.44 13.69 11.83
N GLY A 164 1.27 13.42 11.24
CA GLY A 164 0.87 13.96 9.94
C GLY A 164 0.77 12.94 8.82
N LEU A 165 1.06 11.66 9.07
CA LEU A 165 0.97 10.60 8.06
C LEU A 165 -0.47 10.11 7.86
N GLU A 166 -0.90 9.95 6.62
CA GLU A 166 -2.08 9.17 6.24
C GLU A 166 -1.66 7.70 6.06
N LEU A 167 -2.40 6.78 6.66
CA LEU A 167 -2.00 5.38 6.73
C LEU A 167 -2.81 4.48 5.80
N SER A 168 -2.14 3.81 4.89
CA SER A 168 -2.66 2.60 4.25
C SER A 168 -2.43 1.42 5.19
N ILE A 169 -3.47 0.61 5.44
CA ILE A 169 -3.45 -0.44 6.45
C ILE A 169 -3.54 -1.79 5.76
N THR A 170 -2.60 -2.68 6.05
CA THR A 170 -2.51 -4.00 5.41
C THR A 170 -2.07 -5.11 6.35
N GLY A 171 -2.28 -6.35 5.93
CA GLY A 171 -1.95 -7.56 6.68
C GLY A 171 -3.19 -8.35 7.07
N GLY A 172 -3.78 -9.08 6.10
CA GLY A 172 -4.96 -9.93 6.31
C GLY A 172 -6.23 -9.17 6.65
N ILE A 173 -6.43 -7.99 6.07
CA ILE A 173 -7.65 -7.18 6.26
C ILE A 173 -8.89 -7.96 5.78
N VAL A 174 -9.89 -7.99 6.64
CA VAL A 174 -11.23 -8.52 6.38
C VAL A 174 -12.29 -7.49 6.75
N PRO A 175 -13.54 -7.61 6.26
CA PRO A 175 -14.59 -6.62 6.56
C PRO A 175 -14.78 -6.35 8.06
N GLU A 176 -14.64 -7.38 8.87
CA GLU A 176 -14.82 -7.34 10.32
C GLU A 176 -13.78 -6.50 11.06
N ASP A 177 -12.60 -6.28 10.46
CA ASP A 177 -11.50 -5.50 11.07
C ASP A 177 -11.70 -3.99 10.93
N ILE A 178 -12.45 -3.53 9.91
CA ILE A 178 -12.50 -2.11 9.50
C ILE A 178 -12.85 -1.19 10.65
N HIS A 179 -13.77 -1.59 11.52
CA HIS A 179 -14.21 -0.79 12.66
C HIS A 179 -13.09 -0.49 13.69
N LEU A 180 -12.05 -1.35 13.77
CA LEU A 180 -10.91 -1.19 14.68
C LEU A 180 -10.09 0.08 14.39
N PHE A 181 -10.07 0.49 13.14
CA PHE A 181 -9.23 1.58 12.66
C PHE A 181 -9.93 2.95 12.69
N LYS A 182 -11.12 3.03 13.27
CA LYS A 182 -11.83 4.30 13.44
C LYS A 182 -11.01 5.29 14.25
N GLY A 183 -10.90 6.52 13.74
CA GLY A 183 -10.12 7.59 14.37
C GLY A 183 -8.64 7.63 13.94
N ILE A 184 -8.19 6.68 13.11
CA ILE A 184 -6.90 6.73 12.44
C ILE A 184 -7.07 7.51 11.13
N LYS A 185 -6.08 8.32 10.73
CA LYS A 185 -6.07 8.95 9.39
C LYS A 185 -5.80 7.89 8.33
N ALA A 186 -6.79 7.03 8.09
CA ALA A 186 -6.69 5.97 7.10
C ALA A 186 -6.72 6.54 5.69
N LYS A 187 -5.70 6.25 4.88
CA LYS A 187 -5.60 6.54 3.44
C LYS A 187 -6.31 5.47 2.63
N ALA A 188 -5.98 4.20 2.91
CA ALA A 188 -6.55 3.06 2.22
C ALA A 188 -6.55 1.80 3.12
N PHE A 189 -7.43 0.87 2.81
CA PHE A 189 -7.34 -0.51 3.27
C PHE A 189 -6.82 -1.38 2.12
N ILE A 190 -5.76 -2.15 2.37
CA ILE A 190 -5.12 -2.99 1.36
C ILE A 190 -5.45 -4.44 1.65
N ALA A 191 -6.08 -5.10 0.71
CA ALA A 191 -6.38 -6.53 0.78
C ALA A 191 -5.83 -7.25 -0.46
N GLY A 192 -5.02 -8.27 -0.25
CA GLY A 192 -4.46 -9.10 -1.32
C GLY A 192 -5.25 -10.40 -1.45
N ARG A 193 -4.84 -11.42 -0.69
CA ARG A 193 -5.39 -12.79 -0.74
C ARG A 193 -6.92 -12.85 -0.59
N ALA A 194 -7.51 -11.98 0.23
CA ALA A 194 -8.95 -11.96 0.43
C ALA A 194 -9.70 -11.61 -0.86
N LEU A 195 -9.19 -10.66 -1.65
CA LEU A 195 -9.78 -10.22 -2.91
C LEU A 195 -9.40 -11.12 -4.10
N ALA A 196 -8.32 -11.89 -3.99
CA ALA A 196 -7.89 -12.81 -5.05
C ALA A 196 -8.67 -14.14 -5.07
N LYS A 197 -9.48 -14.44 -4.04
CA LYS A 197 -10.31 -15.63 -3.94
C LYS A 197 -11.50 -15.59 -4.92
N GLU A 198 -12.18 -16.73 -5.07
CA GLU A 198 -13.39 -16.84 -5.91
C GLU A 198 -14.46 -15.81 -5.52
N ASN A 199 -14.67 -15.59 -4.23
CA ASN A 199 -15.60 -14.59 -3.67
C ASN A 199 -14.99 -13.19 -3.48
N GLY A 200 -13.93 -12.84 -4.22
CA GLY A 200 -13.21 -11.57 -4.06
C GLY A 200 -14.07 -10.33 -4.25
N GLU A 201 -15.02 -10.36 -5.20
CA GLU A 201 -15.97 -9.25 -5.43
C GLU A 201 -16.86 -9.01 -4.21
N GLN A 202 -17.46 -10.07 -3.67
CA GLN A 202 -18.31 -9.99 -2.48
C GLN A 202 -17.53 -9.46 -1.27
N THR A 203 -16.26 -9.91 -1.14
CA THR A 203 -15.38 -9.43 -0.08
C THR A 203 -15.04 -7.95 -0.27
N ALA A 204 -14.74 -7.51 -1.49
CA ALA A 204 -14.48 -6.10 -1.79
C ALA A 204 -15.70 -5.23 -1.49
N GLN A 205 -16.89 -5.66 -1.90
CA GLN A 205 -18.14 -4.98 -1.57
C GLN A 205 -18.36 -4.88 -0.06
N ALA A 206 -18.18 -5.98 0.67
CA ALA A 206 -18.34 -5.99 2.12
C ALA A 206 -17.36 -5.05 2.83
N ILE A 207 -16.08 -4.97 2.38
CA ILE A 207 -15.12 -3.99 2.91
C ILE A 207 -15.60 -2.55 2.62
N ARG A 208 -16.11 -2.27 1.41
CA ARG A 208 -16.67 -0.96 1.07
C ARG A 208 -17.82 -0.57 1.98
N GLU A 209 -18.76 -1.47 2.22
CA GLU A 209 -19.90 -1.23 3.10
C GLU A 209 -19.43 -0.88 4.53
N GLN A 210 -18.39 -1.53 5.02
CA GLN A 210 -17.80 -1.19 6.33
C GLN A 210 -17.09 0.16 6.30
N ILE A 211 -16.35 0.49 5.24
CA ILE A 211 -15.77 1.83 5.07
C ILE A 211 -16.87 2.88 5.08
N ASP A 212 -17.95 2.67 4.33
CA ASP A 212 -19.10 3.58 4.25
C ASP A 212 -19.81 3.77 5.59
N LEU A 213 -19.78 2.75 6.43
CA LEU A 213 -20.43 2.78 7.76
C LEU A 213 -19.62 3.59 8.78
N TYR A 214 -18.28 3.60 8.67
CA TYR A 214 -17.41 4.17 9.71
C TYR A 214 -16.75 5.50 9.31
N TRP A 215 -16.74 5.90 8.03
CA TRP A 215 -16.22 7.15 7.46
C TRP A 215 -17.26 7.86 6.60
#